data_ccaf0a914fb33b1534fad9fb2b6c51d8
#
_entry.id   ccaf0a914fb33b1534fad9fb2b6c51d8
#
_cell.length_a   1.000
_cell.length_b   1.000
_cell.length_c   1.000
_cell.angle_alpha   90.00
_cell.angle_beta   90.00
_cell.angle_gamma   90.00
#
_symmetry.space_group_name_H-M   'P 1'
#
loop_
_entity.id
_entity.type
_entity.pdbx_description
1 polymer ?
#
loop_
_entity_poly.entity_id
_entity_poly.type
_entity_poly.pdbx_seq_one_letter_code
_entity_poly.pdbx_strand_id
1 'polypeptide(L)'
;IDTWVFTPFAALIFLAGLQSIPNDMIEAAEVDGASSSLIFRAIQLPWLFPYIILVTLFRVSDSMKSFELFYVTTRGGPLNATRTLHITAYEEAFRWANVGRAMAIVFFLWMISYLLSIFIMSKWKRKSES
;
A
#
# COMPACT_ATOMS: atom_id res chain seq x y z
N ILE A 1 -4.45 2.34 -14.54
CA ILE A 1 -3.20 3.12 -14.65
C ILE A 1 -2.43 3.00 -13.33
N ASP A 2 -3.02 3.30 -12.21
CA ASP A 2 -2.40 3.28 -10.88
C ASP A 2 -1.78 1.91 -10.51
N THR A 3 -2.52 0.81 -10.73
CA THR A 3 -2.01 -0.55 -10.55
C THR A 3 -0.79 -0.82 -11.42
N TRP A 4 -0.80 -0.36 -12.67
CA TRP A 4 0.32 -0.54 -13.59
C TRP A 4 1.60 0.15 -13.09
N VAL A 5 1.47 1.38 -12.59
CA VAL A 5 2.61 2.16 -12.07
C VAL A 5 3.18 1.52 -10.79
N PHE A 6 2.32 0.99 -9.91
CA PHE A 6 2.74 0.45 -8.63
C PHE A 6 3.25 -1.01 -8.70
N THR A 7 2.83 -1.77 -9.71
CA THR A 7 3.19 -3.20 -9.85
C THR A 7 4.71 -3.44 -9.90
N PRO A 8 5.53 -2.71 -10.67
CA PRO A 8 6.97 -2.91 -10.68
C PRO A 8 7.62 -2.68 -9.31
N PHE A 9 7.18 -1.68 -8.57
CA PHE A 9 7.68 -1.40 -7.23
C PHE A 9 7.37 -2.55 -6.26
N ALA A 10 6.13 -3.03 -6.26
CA ALA A 10 5.73 -4.17 -5.43
C ALA A 10 6.50 -5.45 -5.81
N ALA A 11 6.68 -5.69 -7.10
CA ALA A 11 7.42 -6.84 -7.62
C ALA A 11 8.89 -6.83 -7.17
N LEU A 12 9.55 -5.67 -7.18
CA LEU A 12 10.93 -5.54 -6.70
C LEU A 12 11.05 -5.84 -5.20
N ILE A 13 10.11 -5.37 -4.38
CA ILE A 13 10.10 -5.64 -2.93
C ILE A 13 9.90 -7.14 -2.68
N PHE A 14 8.96 -7.79 -3.38
CA PHE A 14 8.75 -9.23 -3.22
C PHE A 14 9.92 -10.04 -3.73
N LEU A 15 10.55 -9.64 -4.83
CA LEU A 15 11.76 -10.29 -5.34
C LEU A 15 12.90 -10.21 -4.32
N ALA A 16 13.14 -9.03 -3.75
CA ALA A 16 14.12 -8.86 -2.69
C ALA A 16 13.81 -9.73 -1.45
N GLY A 17 12.53 -9.81 -1.08
CA GLY A 17 12.07 -10.68 0.00
C GLY A 17 12.33 -12.17 -0.29
N LEU A 18 12.06 -12.63 -1.49
CA LEU A 18 12.34 -14.01 -1.90
C LEU A 18 13.84 -14.32 -1.93
N GLN A 19 14.65 -13.39 -2.42
CA GLN A 19 16.11 -13.54 -2.46
C GLN A 19 16.76 -13.51 -1.07
N SER A 20 16.08 -13.01 -0.06
CA SER A 20 16.57 -13.00 1.32
C SER A 20 16.40 -14.36 2.05
N ILE A 21 15.70 -15.31 1.44
CA ILE A 21 15.52 -16.65 2.01
C ILE A 21 16.83 -17.42 1.84
N PRO A 22 17.40 -17.98 2.92
CA PRO A 22 18.59 -18.84 2.82
C PRO A 22 18.30 -20.08 1.94
N ASN A 23 19.17 -20.34 0.96
CA ASN A 23 19.03 -21.48 0.05
C ASN A 23 18.99 -22.80 0.81
N ASP A 24 19.77 -22.93 1.88
CA ASP A 24 19.85 -24.13 2.70
C ASP A 24 18.47 -24.59 3.22
N MET A 25 17.56 -23.64 3.51
CA MET A 25 16.19 -23.95 3.96
C MET A 25 15.36 -24.58 2.85
N ILE A 26 15.54 -24.12 1.61
CA ILE A 26 14.81 -24.62 0.44
C ILE A 26 15.38 -25.98 0.05
N GLU A 27 16.71 -26.11 -0.02
CA GLU A 27 17.40 -27.36 -0.34
C GLU A 27 17.10 -28.46 0.67
N ALA A 28 17.09 -28.15 1.97
CA ALA A 28 16.71 -29.13 3.00
C ALA A 28 15.27 -29.63 2.82
N ALA A 29 14.33 -28.73 2.53
CA ALA A 29 12.93 -29.11 2.29
C ALA A 29 12.78 -29.98 1.01
N GLU A 30 13.58 -29.70 -0.04
CA GLU A 30 13.61 -30.53 -1.25
C GLU A 30 14.16 -31.92 -0.98
N VAL A 31 15.22 -32.05 -0.18
CA VAL A 31 15.77 -33.35 0.26
C VAL A 31 14.75 -34.15 1.06
N ASP A 32 13.96 -33.48 1.89
CA ASP A 32 12.85 -34.09 2.64
C ASP A 32 11.64 -34.47 1.76
N GLY A 33 11.72 -34.22 0.44
CA GLY A 33 10.67 -34.57 -0.52
C GLY A 33 9.48 -33.62 -0.52
N ALA A 34 9.64 -32.39 -0.01
CA ALA A 34 8.57 -31.39 -0.03
C ALA A 34 8.25 -30.98 -1.47
N SER A 35 6.97 -30.92 -1.81
CA SER A 35 6.54 -30.37 -3.10
C SER A 35 6.75 -28.86 -3.15
N SER A 36 6.94 -28.29 -4.34
CA SER A 36 7.10 -26.84 -4.53
C SER A 36 5.94 -26.01 -3.91
N SER A 37 4.72 -26.56 -3.94
CA SER A 37 3.56 -25.94 -3.31
C SER A 37 3.67 -25.91 -1.78
N LEU A 38 4.25 -26.96 -1.18
CA LEU A 38 4.49 -27.02 0.27
C LEU A 38 5.59 -26.05 0.67
N ILE A 39 6.70 -26.01 -0.07
CA ILE A 39 7.80 -25.06 0.14
C ILE A 39 7.29 -23.62 0.05
N PHE A 40 6.47 -23.29 -0.96
CA PHE A 40 5.89 -21.97 -1.08
C PHE A 40 5.05 -21.58 0.14
N ARG A 41 4.15 -22.45 0.58
CA ARG A 41 3.21 -22.14 1.68
C ARG A 41 3.86 -22.17 3.06
N ALA A 42 4.80 -23.11 3.29
CA ALA A 42 5.39 -23.33 4.61
C ALA A 42 6.64 -22.46 4.86
N ILE A 43 7.39 -22.12 3.81
CA ILE A 43 8.65 -21.38 3.94
C ILE A 43 8.53 -19.98 3.30
N GLN A 44 8.26 -19.92 2.00
CA GLN A 44 8.34 -18.64 1.27
C GLN A 44 7.26 -17.64 1.68
N LEU A 45 6.00 -18.09 1.80
CA LEU A 45 4.90 -17.19 2.14
C LEU A 45 4.99 -16.60 3.55
N PRO A 46 5.33 -17.35 4.62
CA PRO A 46 5.59 -16.78 5.94
C PRO A 46 6.77 -15.80 5.94
N TRP A 47 7.83 -16.11 5.18
CA TRP A 47 8.99 -15.22 5.04
C TRP A 47 8.67 -13.92 4.32
N LEU A 48 7.79 -13.97 3.33
CA LEU A 48 7.31 -12.80 2.61
C LEU A 48 6.31 -11.94 3.40
N PHE A 49 5.77 -12.43 4.49
CA PHE A 49 4.71 -11.73 5.22
C PHE A 49 5.09 -10.29 5.65
N PRO A 50 6.31 -10.02 6.18
CA PRO A 50 6.75 -8.64 6.49
C PRO A 50 6.76 -7.74 5.25
N TYR A 51 7.19 -8.27 4.10
CA TYR A 51 7.25 -7.52 2.82
C TYR A 51 5.84 -7.22 2.29
N ILE A 52 4.89 -8.15 2.46
CA ILE A 52 3.47 -7.94 2.12
C ILE A 52 2.91 -6.77 2.92
N ILE A 53 3.19 -6.72 4.22
CA ILE A 53 2.75 -5.62 5.09
C ILE A 53 3.39 -4.30 4.64
N LEU A 54 4.69 -4.31 4.37
CA LEU A 54 5.41 -3.13 3.89
C LEU A 54 4.77 -2.57 2.61
N VAL A 55 4.57 -3.42 1.59
CA VAL A 55 3.93 -3.05 0.33
C VAL A 55 2.51 -2.53 0.57
N THR A 56 1.75 -3.17 1.47
CA THR A 56 0.39 -2.76 1.80
C THR A 56 0.37 -1.38 2.48
N LEU A 57 1.30 -1.11 3.40
CA LEU A 57 1.43 0.21 4.05
C LEU A 57 1.75 1.31 3.04
N PHE A 58 2.72 1.05 2.15
CA PHE A 58 3.04 1.99 1.07
C PHE A 58 1.84 2.22 0.17
N ARG A 59 1.13 1.15 -0.20
CA ARG A 59 -0.03 1.23 -1.07
C ARG A 59 -1.18 2.02 -0.45
N VAL A 60 -1.48 1.80 0.81
CA VAL A 60 -2.50 2.56 1.54
C VAL A 60 -2.12 4.04 1.60
N SER A 61 -0.87 4.35 1.96
CA SER A 61 -0.37 5.73 2.04
C SER A 61 -0.40 6.44 0.69
N ASP A 62 0.01 5.75 -0.38
CA ASP A 62 0.04 6.30 -1.73
C ASP A 62 -1.36 6.49 -2.31
N SER A 63 -2.24 5.50 -2.11
CA SER A 63 -3.65 5.58 -2.52
C SER A 63 -4.36 6.80 -1.91
N MET A 64 -4.00 7.16 -0.68
CA MET A 64 -4.55 8.34 -0.01
C MET A 64 -4.04 9.67 -0.61
N LYS A 65 -2.92 9.65 -1.35
CA LYS A 65 -2.30 10.83 -1.96
C LYS A 65 -2.55 10.94 -3.48
N SER A 66 -3.37 10.08 -4.06
CA SER A 66 -3.58 9.95 -5.52
C SER A 66 -4.36 11.13 -6.14
N PHE A 67 -3.99 12.39 -5.78
CA PHE A 67 -4.59 13.58 -6.35
C PHE A 67 -4.29 13.73 -7.83
N GLU A 68 -3.00 13.61 -8.20
CA GLU A 68 -2.51 13.91 -9.55
C GLU A 68 -3.18 13.03 -10.61
N LEU A 69 -3.30 11.73 -10.33
CA LEU A 69 -3.88 10.77 -11.25
C LEU A 69 -5.33 11.13 -11.60
N PHE A 70 -6.16 11.39 -10.59
CA PHE A 70 -7.57 11.72 -10.80
C PHE A 70 -7.76 13.13 -11.36
N TYR A 71 -6.94 14.08 -10.93
CA TYR A 71 -7.06 15.47 -11.41
C TYR A 71 -6.63 15.61 -12.87
N VAL A 72 -5.52 14.98 -13.28
CA VAL A 72 -5.01 15.06 -14.65
C VAL A 72 -5.89 14.27 -15.63
N THR A 73 -6.41 13.10 -15.20
CA THR A 73 -7.19 12.23 -16.11
C THR A 73 -8.64 12.67 -16.27
N THR A 74 -9.31 13.04 -15.18
CA THR A 74 -10.76 13.26 -15.19
C THR A 74 -11.21 14.61 -14.64
N ARG A 75 -10.33 15.34 -13.94
CA ARG A 75 -10.68 16.58 -13.22
C ARG A 75 -11.94 16.46 -12.35
N GLY A 76 -12.18 15.26 -11.79
CA GLY A 76 -13.38 14.95 -11.02
C GLY A 76 -14.62 14.55 -11.83
N GLY A 77 -14.55 14.57 -13.18
CA GLY A 77 -15.71 14.26 -14.04
C GLY A 77 -15.87 12.79 -14.41
N PRO A 78 -16.98 12.42 -15.12
CA PRO A 78 -18.17 13.21 -15.36
C PRO A 78 -19.06 13.37 -14.10
N LEU A 79 -19.79 14.47 -13.99
CA LEU A 79 -20.76 14.74 -12.91
C LEU A 79 -20.22 14.53 -11.47
N ASN A 80 -18.94 14.85 -11.22
CA ASN A 80 -18.23 14.63 -9.96
C ASN A 80 -18.05 13.15 -9.56
N ALA A 81 -18.25 12.19 -10.45
CA ALA A 81 -18.16 10.76 -10.16
C ALA A 81 -16.77 10.31 -9.68
N THR A 82 -15.72 11.02 -10.10
CA THR A 82 -14.32 10.74 -9.72
C THR A 82 -13.71 11.85 -8.83
N ARG A 83 -14.57 12.70 -8.22
CA ARG A 83 -14.13 13.78 -7.37
C ARG A 83 -13.68 13.26 -6.00
N THR A 84 -12.39 13.24 -5.78
CA THR A 84 -11.80 12.88 -4.50
C THR A 84 -11.80 14.04 -3.52
N LEU A 85 -11.63 13.75 -2.22
CA LEU A 85 -11.48 14.79 -1.19
C LEU A 85 -10.26 15.68 -1.44
N HIS A 86 -9.19 15.16 -2.06
CA HIS A 86 -8.02 15.96 -2.45
C HIS A 86 -8.36 16.96 -3.55
N ILE A 87 -9.15 16.55 -4.57
CA ILE A 87 -9.63 17.49 -5.61
C ILE A 87 -10.49 18.57 -4.96
N THR A 88 -11.36 18.19 -4.04
CA THR A 88 -12.20 19.15 -3.31
C THR A 88 -11.36 20.14 -2.51
N ALA A 89 -10.35 19.66 -1.77
CA ALA A 89 -9.45 20.53 -1.01
C ALA A 89 -8.68 21.49 -1.92
N TYR A 90 -8.19 20.99 -3.06
CA TYR A 90 -7.51 21.82 -4.05
C TYR A 90 -8.41 22.91 -4.61
N GLU A 91 -9.64 22.59 -5.01
CA GLU A 91 -10.59 23.56 -5.54
C GLU A 91 -11.00 24.59 -4.47
N GLU A 92 -11.22 24.17 -3.22
CA GLU A 92 -11.51 25.09 -2.11
C GLU A 92 -10.36 26.08 -1.88
N ALA A 93 -9.10 25.61 -1.92
CA ALA A 93 -7.93 26.47 -1.72
C ALA A 93 -7.71 27.43 -2.88
N PHE A 94 -7.67 26.93 -4.11
CA PHE A 94 -7.18 27.68 -5.27
C PHE A 94 -8.27 28.26 -6.16
N ARG A 95 -9.46 27.68 -6.17
CA ARG A 95 -10.58 28.14 -7.00
C ARG A 95 -11.55 29.03 -6.23
N TRP A 96 -11.78 28.69 -4.96
CA TRP A 96 -12.73 29.40 -4.11
C TRP A 96 -12.07 30.27 -3.03
N ALA A 97 -10.72 30.25 -2.94
CA ALA A 97 -9.93 30.95 -1.93
C ALA A 97 -10.32 30.65 -0.48
N ASN A 98 -11.00 29.53 -0.23
CA ASN A 98 -11.41 29.07 1.09
C ASN A 98 -10.33 28.23 1.76
N VAL A 99 -9.17 28.82 2.06
CA VAL A 99 -8.00 28.14 2.60
C VAL A 99 -8.31 27.39 3.90
N GLY A 100 -9.11 27.96 4.79
CA GLY A 100 -9.49 27.30 6.05
C GLY A 100 -10.25 26.00 5.85
N ARG A 101 -11.17 25.95 4.89
CA ARG A 101 -11.94 24.76 4.56
C ARG A 101 -11.08 23.70 3.87
N ALA A 102 -10.19 24.13 2.97
CA ALA A 102 -9.22 23.25 2.35
C ALA A 102 -8.30 22.57 3.37
N MET A 103 -7.75 23.33 4.32
CA MET A 103 -6.90 22.82 5.39
C MET A 103 -7.63 21.84 6.31
N ALA A 104 -8.91 22.08 6.62
CA ALA A 104 -9.72 21.15 7.39
C ALA A 104 -9.88 19.80 6.67
N ILE A 105 -10.12 19.79 5.36
CA ILE A 105 -10.23 18.57 4.54
C ILE A 105 -8.90 17.81 4.54
N VAL A 106 -7.79 18.51 4.32
CA VAL A 106 -6.44 17.89 4.29
C VAL A 106 -6.09 17.30 5.66
N PHE A 107 -6.38 18.01 6.75
CA PHE A 107 -6.16 17.53 8.11
C PHE A 107 -6.97 16.25 8.40
N PHE A 108 -8.23 16.23 7.98
CA PHE A 108 -9.09 15.05 8.14
C PHE A 108 -8.53 13.84 7.35
N LEU A 109 -8.08 14.04 6.12
CA LEU A 109 -7.43 13.00 5.32
C LEU A 109 -6.13 12.49 5.97
N TRP A 110 -5.32 13.41 6.50
CA TRP A 110 -4.10 13.05 7.23
C TRP A 110 -4.42 12.20 8.46
N MET A 111 -5.43 12.59 9.24
CA MET A 111 -5.87 11.85 10.43
C MET A 111 -6.32 10.43 10.08
N ILE A 112 -7.12 10.27 9.03
CA ILE A 112 -7.55 8.94 8.55
C ILE A 112 -6.34 8.08 8.15
N SER A 113 -5.41 8.63 7.35
CA SER A 113 -4.20 7.93 6.93
C SER A 113 -3.35 7.49 8.11
N TYR A 114 -3.20 8.35 9.11
CA TYR A 114 -2.45 8.08 10.33
C TYR A 114 -3.09 6.95 11.15
N LEU A 115 -4.41 7.00 11.36
CA LEU A 115 -5.14 5.96 12.09
C LEU A 115 -5.08 4.60 11.38
N LEU A 116 -5.23 4.58 10.05
CA LEU A 116 -5.09 3.35 9.26
C LEU A 116 -3.68 2.76 9.38
N SER A 117 -2.65 3.59 9.31
CA SER A 117 -1.26 3.14 9.46
C SER A 117 -0.99 2.53 10.84
N ILE A 118 -1.46 3.17 11.91
CA ILE A 118 -1.35 2.61 13.27
C ILE A 118 -2.11 1.28 13.38
N PHE A 119 -3.31 1.21 12.83
CA PHE A 119 -4.12 -0.02 12.88
C PHE A 119 -3.42 -1.19 12.19
N ILE A 120 -2.85 -0.97 11.00
CA ILE A 120 -2.10 -2.00 10.27
C ILE A 120 -0.86 -2.43 11.07
N MET A 121 -0.08 -1.46 11.59
CA MET A 121 1.11 -1.75 12.41
C MET A 121 0.79 -2.51 13.70
N SER A 122 -0.29 -2.14 14.39
CA SER A 122 -0.70 -2.82 15.63
C SER A 122 -1.09 -4.28 15.39
N LYS A 123 -1.75 -4.56 14.28
CA LYS A 123 -2.07 -5.93 13.86
C LYS A 123 -0.84 -6.74 13.52
N TRP A 124 0.15 -6.11 12.91
CA TRP A 124 1.42 -6.76 12.58
C TRP A 124 2.21 -7.14 13.83
N LYS A 125 2.42 -6.19 14.75
CA LYS A 125 3.18 -6.43 15.98
C LYS A 125 2.60 -7.60 16.80
N ARG A 126 1.27 -7.67 16.91
CA ARG A 126 0.57 -8.75 17.61
C ARG A 126 0.79 -10.14 17.00
N LYS A 127 1.05 -10.23 15.69
CA LYS A 127 1.28 -11.50 14.98
C LYS A 127 2.76 -11.91 14.97
N SER A 128 3.68 -10.97 15.18
CA SER A 128 5.12 -11.22 15.28
C SER A 128 5.55 -11.70 16.67
N GLU A 129 4.73 -11.47 17.69
CA GLU A 129 4.98 -11.87 19.09
C GLU A 129 4.28 -13.20 19.48
N SER A 130 3.51 -13.78 18.59
CA SER A 130 2.79 -15.07 18.74
C SER A 130 3.49 -16.16 17.92
#